data_13f9680f5f26a525142982eb834e3ca2
#
_entry.id   13f9680f5f26a525142982eb834e3ca2
#
_cell.length_a   1.000
_cell.length_b   1.000
_cell.length_c   1.000
_cell.angle_alpha   90.00
_cell.angle_beta   90.00
_cell.angle_gamma   90.00
#
_symmetry.space_group_name_H-M   'P 1'
#
loop_
_entity.id
_entity.type
_entity.pdbx_description
1 polymer ?
#
loop_
_entity_poly.entity_id
_entity_poly.type
_entity_poly.pdbx_seq_one_letter_code
_entity_poly.pdbx_strand_id
1 'polypeptide(L)'
;MAFVTYKVDFDIILEVWKQQLWPNRKSEIRPMSSMQFLGGTDMSIYEKYVPSFWAVFDNDNIIGVNSGFATADIRYRSRGIWVDPDYRNKGIAQLLFDQIDKQAKQENKSVCWSIPRKTALPAYEKAGYVKCSDWFDEGMEFGPNCYVKKSIFHGKTGYPHSQGSFRSSSY
;
A
#
# COMPACT_ATOMS: atom_id res chain seq x y z
N MET A 1 -25.97 -1.59 2.20
CA MET A 1 -25.29 -2.88 2.45
C MET A 1 -23.88 -2.61 2.96
N ALA A 2 -23.45 -3.34 3.96
CA ALA A 2 -22.06 -3.25 4.43
C ALA A 2 -21.20 -4.21 3.61
N PHE A 3 -20.18 -3.70 2.95
CA PHE A 3 -19.17 -4.51 2.31
C PHE A 3 -18.22 -5.10 3.35
N VAL A 4 -17.74 -6.30 3.12
CA VAL A 4 -16.87 -7.01 4.07
C VAL A 4 -15.47 -7.14 3.48
N THR A 5 -14.47 -6.83 4.30
CA THR A 5 -13.06 -6.93 3.92
C THR A 5 -12.41 -8.10 4.64
N TYR A 6 -11.73 -8.95 3.89
CA TYR A 6 -11.00 -10.10 4.40
C TYR A 6 -9.54 -10.07 4.02
N LYS A 7 -8.69 -10.58 4.91
CA LYS A 7 -7.35 -11.01 4.55
C LYS A 7 -7.47 -12.33 3.78
N VAL A 8 -6.84 -12.39 2.62
CA VAL A 8 -6.97 -13.53 1.69
C VAL A 8 -5.61 -14.05 1.26
N ASP A 9 -5.59 -15.24 0.68
CA ASP A 9 -4.38 -15.78 0.08
C ASP A 9 -4.08 -15.12 -1.27
N PHE A 10 -2.82 -15.22 -1.68
CA PHE A 10 -2.35 -14.63 -2.93
C PHE A 10 -3.16 -15.09 -4.16
N ASP A 11 -3.54 -16.36 -4.22
CA ASP A 11 -4.29 -16.94 -5.35
C ASP A 11 -5.59 -16.19 -5.64
N ILE A 12 -6.25 -15.69 -4.60
CA ILE A 12 -7.48 -14.90 -4.72
C ILE A 12 -7.22 -13.58 -5.45
N ILE A 13 -6.10 -12.94 -5.15
CA ILE A 13 -5.74 -11.64 -5.75
C ILE A 13 -5.14 -11.82 -7.14
N LEU A 14 -4.42 -12.91 -7.37
CA LEU A 14 -3.72 -13.18 -8.62
C LEU A 14 -4.63 -13.05 -9.85
N GLU A 15 -5.81 -13.64 -9.80
CA GLU A 15 -6.77 -13.59 -10.93
C GLU A 15 -7.28 -12.17 -11.18
N VAL A 16 -7.56 -11.42 -10.13
CA VAL A 16 -7.98 -10.02 -10.25
C VAL A 16 -6.87 -9.17 -10.85
N TRP A 17 -5.63 -9.35 -10.40
CA TRP A 17 -4.50 -8.61 -10.94
C TRP A 17 -4.23 -8.93 -12.41
N LYS A 18 -4.30 -10.20 -12.79
CA LYS A 18 -4.14 -10.62 -14.21
C LYS A 18 -5.19 -10.05 -15.14
N GLN A 19 -6.44 -10.07 -14.70
CA GLN A 19 -7.57 -9.75 -15.57
C GLN A 19 -7.91 -8.26 -15.55
N GLN A 20 -7.79 -7.61 -14.40
CA GLN A 20 -8.36 -6.28 -14.17
C GLN A 20 -7.30 -5.19 -13.99
N LEU A 21 -6.26 -5.45 -13.21
CA LEU A 21 -5.27 -4.42 -12.87
C LEU A 21 -4.12 -4.35 -13.87
N TRP A 22 -3.60 -5.50 -14.25
CA TRP A 22 -2.46 -5.62 -15.15
C TRP A 22 -2.75 -6.56 -16.35
N PRO A 23 -3.78 -6.26 -17.15
CA PRO A 23 -4.05 -7.03 -18.36
C PRO A 23 -2.85 -6.93 -19.30
N ASN A 24 -2.49 -8.03 -19.94
CA ASN A 24 -1.35 -8.11 -20.86
C ASN A 24 0.04 -7.81 -20.24
N ARG A 25 0.17 -7.92 -18.91
CA ARG A 25 1.46 -7.78 -18.25
C ARG A 25 2.44 -8.84 -18.78
N LYS A 26 3.65 -8.38 -19.14
CA LYS A 26 4.72 -9.26 -19.69
C LYS A 26 5.46 -10.02 -18.62
N SER A 27 5.68 -9.38 -17.44
CA SER A 27 6.34 -10.03 -16.32
C SER A 27 5.37 -10.91 -15.53
N GLU A 28 5.87 -12.02 -14.98
CA GLU A 28 5.08 -12.90 -14.13
C GLU A 28 4.57 -12.17 -12.88
N ILE A 29 3.33 -12.44 -12.50
CA ILE A 29 2.75 -11.93 -11.26
C ILE A 29 2.98 -12.98 -10.17
N ARG A 30 3.81 -12.66 -9.19
CA ARG A 30 4.14 -13.50 -8.03
C ARG A 30 3.77 -12.81 -6.73
N PRO A 31 3.70 -13.52 -5.61
CA PRO A 31 3.55 -12.88 -4.30
C PRO A 31 4.58 -11.77 -4.08
N MET A 32 5.84 -12.00 -4.45
CA MET A 32 6.92 -11.02 -4.39
C MET A 32 6.77 -9.84 -5.37
N SER A 33 5.88 -9.92 -6.34
CA SER A 33 5.59 -8.77 -7.21
C SER A 33 5.08 -7.58 -6.43
N SER A 34 4.46 -7.80 -5.28
CA SER A 34 4.08 -6.73 -4.36
C SER A 34 5.27 -6.07 -3.69
N MET A 35 6.44 -6.70 -3.70
CA MET A 35 7.69 -6.22 -3.09
C MET A 35 8.68 -5.64 -4.12
N GLN A 36 8.30 -5.56 -5.39
CA GLN A 36 9.13 -4.98 -6.43
C GLN A 36 9.37 -3.48 -6.23
N PHE A 37 10.61 -3.07 -6.47
CA PHE A 37 11.04 -1.67 -6.47
C PHE A 37 11.49 -1.23 -7.86
N LEU A 38 11.70 0.06 -8.04
CA LEU A 38 12.50 0.56 -9.16
C LEU A 38 13.90 -0.03 -9.06
N GLY A 39 14.32 -0.74 -10.12
CA GLY A 39 15.60 -1.43 -10.14
C GLY A 39 15.60 -2.89 -9.69
N GLY A 40 14.43 -3.47 -9.38
CA GLY A 40 14.28 -4.89 -9.10
C GLY A 40 13.65 -5.23 -7.77
N THR A 41 13.79 -6.49 -7.37
CA THR A 41 13.27 -7.02 -6.11
C THR A 41 14.40 -7.30 -5.15
N ASP A 42 14.34 -6.73 -3.96
CA ASP A 42 15.23 -7.10 -2.87
C ASP A 42 14.72 -8.36 -2.17
N MET A 43 15.31 -9.50 -2.48
CA MET A 43 14.90 -10.79 -1.94
C MET A 43 15.16 -10.93 -0.45
N SER A 44 16.11 -10.17 0.11
CA SER A 44 16.41 -10.21 1.56
C SER A 44 15.25 -9.65 2.38
N ILE A 45 14.51 -8.71 1.84
CA ILE A 45 13.28 -8.19 2.46
C ILE A 45 12.20 -9.27 2.48
N TYR A 46 12.12 -10.08 1.43
CA TYR A 46 11.12 -11.15 1.31
C TYR A 46 11.28 -12.23 2.39
N GLU A 47 12.50 -12.56 2.78
CA GLU A 47 12.79 -13.50 3.85
C GLU A 47 12.32 -12.99 5.22
N LYS A 48 12.37 -11.68 5.42
CA LYS A 48 12.05 -11.04 6.70
C LYS A 48 10.58 -10.63 6.84
N TYR A 49 9.93 -10.22 5.74
CA TYR A 49 8.59 -9.67 5.74
C TYR A 49 7.66 -10.41 4.79
N VAL A 50 6.48 -10.77 5.28
CA VAL A 50 5.47 -11.49 4.51
C VAL A 50 4.44 -10.49 3.98
N PRO A 51 4.15 -10.48 2.66
CA PRO A 51 3.07 -9.67 2.11
C PRO A 51 1.71 -10.05 2.69
N SER A 52 0.85 -9.06 2.87
CA SER A 52 -0.56 -9.26 3.20
C SER A 52 -1.44 -8.92 2.01
N PHE A 53 -2.49 -9.73 1.79
CA PHE A 53 -3.42 -9.57 0.69
C PHE A 53 -4.83 -9.37 1.23
N TRP A 54 -5.56 -8.40 0.66
CA TRP A 54 -6.87 -7.97 1.16
C TRP A 54 -7.86 -7.90 0.01
N ALA A 55 -9.07 -8.40 0.24
CA ALA A 55 -10.16 -8.32 -0.70
C ALA A 55 -11.43 -7.82 -0.03
N VAL A 56 -12.20 -7.02 -0.75
CA VAL A 56 -13.54 -6.58 -0.36
C VAL A 56 -14.55 -7.37 -1.18
N PHE A 57 -15.55 -7.89 -0.51
CA PHE A 57 -16.61 -8.71 -1.09
C PHE A 57 -17.97 -8.00 -1.01
N ASP A 58 -18.73 -8.15 -2.08
CA ASP A 58 -20.19 -8.00 -2.10
C ASP A 58 -20.80 -9.36 -2.39
N ASN A 59 -21.36 -10.01 -1.35
CA ASN A 59 -21.69 -11.43 -1.37
C ASN A 59 -20.47 -12.27 -1.77
N ASP A 60 -20.55 -13.05 -2.83
CA ASP A 60 -19.46 -13.90 -3.32
C ASP A 60 -18.55 -13.19 -4.35
N ASN A 61 -18.83 -11.93 -4.68
CA ASN A 61 -18.10 -11.18 -5.68
C ASN A 61 -16.98 -10.35 -5.06
N ILE A 62 -15.77 -10.45 -5.61
CA ILE A 62 -14.67 -9.57 -5.26
C ILE A 62 -14.86 -8.24 -5.98
N ILE A 63 -14.98 -7.17 -5.21
CA ILE A 63 -15.22 -5.81 -5.72
C ILE A 63 -14.03 -4.86 -5.49
N GLY A 64 -13.01 -5.32 -4.79
CA GLY A 64 -11.77 -4.58 -4.60
C GLY A 64 -10.69 -5.43 -3.97
N VAL A 65 -9.44 -5.13 -4.31
CA VAL A 65 -8.26 -5.80 -3.77
C VAL A 65 -7.13 -4.82 -3.51
N ASN A 66 -6.25 -5.16 -2.57
CA ASN A 66 -4.99 -4.47 -2.35
C ASN A 66 -4.00 -5.42 -1.66
N SER A 67 -2.73 -5.07 -1.70
CA SER A 67 -1.69 -5.75 -0.93
C SER A 67 -0.83 -4.77 -0.16
N GLY A 68 -0.14 -5.27 0.86
CA GLY A 68 0.80 -4.49 1.62
C GLY A 68 1.95 -5.32 2.14
N PHE A 69 3.09 -4.69 2.34
CA PHE A 69 4.28 -5.33 2.90
C PHE A 69 5.27 -4.31 3.45
N ALA A 70 6.02 -4.73 4.46
CA ALA A 70 7.10 -3.94 5.03
C ALA A 70 8.28 -3.86 4.06
N THR A 71 8.83 -2.67 3.87
CA THR A 71 9.97 -2.40 2.96
C THR A 71 11.22 -1.92 3.65
N ALA A 72 11.08 -1.40 4.87
CA ALA A 72 12.18 -0.93 5.71
C ALA A 72 11.70 -0.87 7.16
N ASP A 73 12.56 -0.44 8.09
CA ASP A 73 12.24 -0.43 9.51
C ASP A 73 10.94 0.28 9.87
N ILE A 74 10.66 1.41 9.24
CA ILE A 74 9.45 2.20 9.52
C ILE A 74 8.46 2.25 8.36
N ARG A 75 8.74 1.61 7.23
CA ARG A 75 7.99 1.78 5.98
C ARG A 75 7.18 0.55 5.61
N TYR A 76 5.95 0.80 5.17
CA TYR A 76 5.01 -0.20 4.69
C TYR A 76 4.45 0.23 3.33
N ARG A 77 4.57 -0.62 2.32
CA ARG A 77 4.09 -0.31 0.97
C ARG A 77 2.69 -0.85 0.75
N SER A 78 1.82 -0.03 0.16
CA SER A 78 0.57 -0.46 -0.47
C SER A 78 0.82 -0.68 -1.96
N ARG A 79 0.35 -1.80 -2.53
CA ARG A 79 0.54 -2.10 -3.95
C ARG A 79 -0.58 -2.94 -4.52
N GLY A 80 -0.98 -2.59 -5.75
CA GLY A 80 -1.94 -3.38 -6.52
C GLY A 80 -3.38 -3.13 -6.10
N ILE A 81 -3.71 -1.90 -5.73
CA ILE A 81 -5.11 -1.53 -5.45
C ILE A 81 -5.93 -1.53 -6.74
N TRP A 82 -7.05 -2.21 -6.67
CA TRP A 82 -8.08 -2.21 -7.73
C TRP A 82 -9.45 -2.18 -7.08
N VAL A 83 -10.36 -1.43 -7.68
CA VAL A 83 -11.77 -1.39 -7.32
C VAL A 83 -12.58 -1.57 -8.59
N ASP A 84 -13.55 -2.47 -8.53
CA ASP A 84 -14.50 -2.72 -9.62
C ASP A 84 -15.13 -1.39 -10.08
N PRO A 85 -15.13 -1.08 -11.38
CA PRO A 85 -15.70 0.16 -11.91
C PRO A 85 -17.13 0.45 -11.45
N ASP A 86 -17.96 -0.56 -11.28
CA ASP A 86 -19.36 -0.42 -10.84
C ASP A 86 -19.48 -0.10 -9.35
N TYR A 87 -18.39 -0.27 -8.60
CA TYR A 87 -18.33 -0.02 -7.14
C TYR A 87 -17.46 1.18 -6.76
N ARG A 88 -16.98 1.95 -7.73
CA ARG A 88 -16.21 3.17 -7.46
C ARG A 88 -17.05 4.24 -6.78
N ASN A 89 -16.39 5.12 -6.04
CA ASN A 89 -17.03 6.19 -5.25
C ASN A 89 -17.99 5.68 -4.15
N LYS A 90 -17.83 4.45 -3.71
CA LYS A 90 -18.61 3.82 -2.63
C LYS A 90 -17.76 3.51 -1.38
N GLY A 91 -16.55 4.05 -1.29
CA GLY A 91 -15.67 3.88 -0.15
C GLY A 91 -14.85 2.59 -0.14
N ILE A 92 -14.85 1.79 -1.21
CA ILE A 92 -14.14 0.49 -1.27
C ILE A 92 -12.64 0.67 -1.13
N ALA A 93 -12.04 1.65 -1.83
CA ALA A 93 -10.60 1.93 -1.70
C ALA A 93 -10.23 2.30 -0.27
N GLN A 94 -11.06 3.07 0.43
CA GLN A 94 -10.83 3.44 1.82
C GLN A 94 -10.82 2.22 2.74
N LEU A 95 -11.75 1.28 2.57
CA LEU A 95 -11.75 0.03 3.33
C LEU A 95 -10.43 -0.74 3.16
N LEU A 96 -9.91 -0.79 1.94
CA LEU A 96 -8.64 -1.45 1.63
C LEU A 96 -7.45 -0.71 2.26
N PHE A 97 -7.39 0.61 2.16
CA PHE A 97 -6.33 1.40 2.79
C PHE A 97 -6.36 1.32 4.31
N ASP A 98 -7.54 1.24 4.92
CA ASP A 98 -7.69 1.06 6.37
C ASP A 98 -7.06 -0.27 6.84
N GLN A 99 -7.19 -1.34 6.05
CA GLN A 99 -6.53 -2.62 6.36
C GLN A 99 -5.00 -2.52 6.24
N ILE A 100 -4.50 -1.81 5.23
CA ILE A 100 -3.06 -1.55 5.09
C ILE A 100 -2.53 -0.80 6.31
N ASP A 101 -3.22 0.25 6.75
CA ASP A 101 -2.83 1.02 7.92
C ASP A 101 -2.81 0.19 9.21
N LYS A 102 -3.83 -0.65 9.39
CA LYS A 102 -3.91 -1.57 10.54
C LYS A 102 -2.77 -2.58 10.53
N GLN A 103 -2.52 -3.20 9.38
CA GLN A 103 -1.43 -4.18 9.23
C GLN A 103 -0.07 -3.53 9.45
N ALA A 104 0.16 -2.36 8.88
CA ALA A 104 1.39 -1.60 9.09
C ALA A 104 1.64 -1.29 10.57
N LYS A 105 0.60 -0.87 11.30
CA LYS A 105 0.69 -0.63 12.75
C LYS A 105 0.99 -1.90 13.53
N GLN A 106 0.39 -3.03 13.18
CA GLN A 106 0.67 -4.32 13.80
C GLN A 106 2.13 -4.76 13.61
N GLU A 107 2.73 -4.37 12.48
CA GLU A 107 4.15 -4.63 12.16
C GLU A 107 5.09 -3.50 12.62
N ASN A 108 4.60 -2.58 13.48
CA ASN A 108 5.36 -1.45 14.02
C ASN A 108 5.92 -0.51 12.95
N LYS A 109 5.17 -0.29 11.89
CA LYS A 109 5.52 0.68 10.83
C LYS A 109 4.78 1.99 11.06
N SER A 110 5.42 3.10 10.68
CA SER A 110 4.90 4.44 10.91
C SER A 110 4.69 5.26 9.63
N VAL A 111 5.18 4.76 8.49
CA VAL A 111 5.02 5.41 7.18
C VAL A 111 4.48 4.42 6.18
N CYS A 112 3.33 4.72 5.61
CA CYS A 112 2.82 4.04 4.42
C CYS A 112 3.24 4.79 3.15
N TRP A 113 3.56 4.06 2.09
CA TRP A 113 3.93 4.63 0.81
C TRP A 113 3.47 3.77 -0.36
N SER A 114 3.48 4.32 -1.55
CA SER A 114 3.16 3.60 -2.79
C SER A 114 3.71 4.30 -4.02
N ILE A 115 3.51 3.68 -5.17
CA ILE A 115 3.89 4.21 -6.48
C ILE A 115 2.66 4.15 -7.41
N PRO A 116 1.66 5.01 -7.22
CA PRO A 116 0.45 5.00 -8.03
C PRO A 116 0.66 5.52 -9.45
N ARG A 117 -0.16 4.98 -10.37
CA ARG A 117 -0.41 5.59 -11.68
C ARG A 117 -1.28 6.85 -11.52
N LYS A 118 -1.33 7.69 -12.55
CA LYS A 118 -2.16 8.89 -12.55
C LYS A 118 -3.63 8.61 -12.22
N THR A 119 -4.17 7.53 -12.75
CA THR A 119 -5.57 7.14 -12.52
C THR A 119 -5.86 6.70 -11.07
N ALA A 120 -4.85 6.21 -10.35
CA ALA A 120 -4.98 5.76 -8.97
C ALA A 120 -4.67 6.87 -7.94
N LEU A 121 -3.93 7.90 -8.32
CA LEU A 121 -3.50 8.97 -7.39
C LEU A 121 -4.66 9.58 -6.59
N PRO A 122 -5.83 9.91 -7.17
CA PRO A 122 -6.93 10.50 -6.41
C PRO A 122 -7.41 9.63 -5.24
N ALA A 123 -7.44 8.31 -5.40
CA ALA A 123 -7.81 7.38 -4.33
C ALA A 123 -6.79 7.40 -3.19
N TYR A 124 -5.49 7.45 -3.52
CA TYR A 124 -4.43 7.58 -2.51
C TYR A 124 -4.50 8.92 -1.78
N GLU A 125 -4.69 10.02 -2.50
CA GLU A 125 -4.82 11.35 -1.88
C GLU A 125 -6.02 11.42 -0.94
N LYS A 126 -7.16 10.86 -1.33
CA LYS A 126 -8.35 10.77 -0.48
C LYS A 126 -8.10 9.94 0.79
N ALA A 127 -7.21 8.96 0.74
CA ALA A 127 -6.81 8.15 1.89
C ALA A 127 -5.70 8.81 2.75
N GLY A 128 -5.31 10.04 2.44
CA GLY A 128 -4.34 10.82 3.22
C GLY A 128 -2.90 10.74 2.73
N TYR A 129 -2.64 10.09 1.60
CA TYR A 129 -1.32 10.09 1.00
C TYR A 129 -1.03 11.44 0.32
N VAL A 130 0.23 11.85 0.35
CA VAL A 130 0.71 13.06 -0.30
C VAL A 130 1.72 12.67 -1.38
N LYS A 131 1.53 13.22 -2.57
CA LYS A 131 2.50 13.10 -3.67
C LYS A 131 3.83 13.73 -3.25
N CYS A 132 4.92 12.98 -3.35
CA CYS A 132 6.24 13.41 -2.90
C CYS A 132 7.36 13.24 -3.94
N SER A 133 7.01 13.10 -5.20
CA SER A 133 7.92 13.11 -6.34
C SER A 133 7.26 13.68 -7.59
N ASP A 134 8.06 13.99 -8.61
CA ASP A 134 7.55 14.20 -9.96
C ASP A 134 7.04 12.89 -10.56
N TRP A 135 6.37 12.98 -11.70
CA TRP A 135 5.98 11.82 -12.49
C TRP A 135 7.20 11.21 -13.17
N PHE A 136 7.30 9.88 -13.14
CA PHE A 136 8.33 9.13 -13.81
C PHE A 136 7.74 7.95 -14.57
N ASP A 137 8.38 7.55 -15.66
CA ASP A 137 7.93 6.46 -16.54
C ASP A 137 9.06 5.44 -16.82
N GLU A 138 10.31 5.85 -16.61
CA GLU A 138 11.46 5.00 -16.81
C GLU A 138 11.44 3.78 -15.88
N GLY A 139 11.60 2.58 -16.44
CA GLY A 139 11.59 1.33 -15.71
C GLY A 139 10.21 0.84 -15.29
N MET A 140 9.13 1.51 -15.72
CA MET A 140 7.76 1.15 -15.38
C MET A 140 7.04 0.53 -16.56
N GLU A 141 6.50 -0.69 -16.37
CA GLU A 141 5.66 -1.36 -17.37
C GLU A 141 4.29 -0.64 -17.54
N PHE A 142 3.79 -0.06 -16.46
CA PHE A 142 2.51 0.65 -16.42
C PHE A 142 2.70 2.04 -15.80
N GLY A 143 3.32 2.94 -16.56
CA GLY A 143 3.55 4.32 -16.14
C GLY A 143 2.68 5.33 -16.90
N PRO A 144 2.84 6.64 -16.62
CA PRO A 144 3.72 7.21 -15.61
C PRO A 144 3.19 7.04 -14.19
N ASN A 145 4.13 6.99 -13.24
CA ASN A 145 3.88 6.82 -11.80
C ASN A 145 4.52 7.96 -11.00
N CYS A 146 4.11 8.12 -9.76
CA CYS A 146 4.77 8.99 -8.80
C CYS A 146 4.89 8.30 -7.44
N TYR A 147 5.76 8.80 -6.56
CA TYR A 147 5.79 8.40 -5.17
C TYR A 147 4.73 9.16 -4.37
N VAL A 148 4.05 8.42 -3.48
CA VAL A 148 3.17 8.97 -2.46
C VAL A 148 3.51 8.38 -1.10
N LYS A 149 3.28 9.15 -0.04
CA LYS A 149 3.48 8.70 1.34
C LYS A 149 2.48 9.32 2.28
N LYS A 150 2.24 8.65 3.42
CA LYS A 150 1.55 9.20 4.58
C LYS A 150 2.15 8.68 5.88
N SER A 151 2.11 9.49 6.92
CA SER A 151 2.39 9.05 8.29
C SER A 151 1.16 8.38 8.88
N ILE A 152 1.37 7.25 9.57
CA ILE A 152 0.33 6.58 10.35
C ILE A 152 0.68 6.68 11.82
N PHE A 153 -0.29 7.14 12.64
CA PHE A 153 -0.09 7.27 14.07
C PHE A 153 -0.45 5.96 14.77
N HIS A 154 0.47 5.46 15.61
CA HIS A 154 0.12 4.48 16.61
C HIS A 154 -0.78 5.19 17.64
N GLY A 155 -1.99 4.70 17.86
CA GLY A 155 -2.91 5.24 18.85
C GLY A 155 -2.20 5.39 20.21
N LYS A 156 -2.54 6.45 20.96
CA LYS A 156 -1.92 6.92 22.18
C LYS A 156 -1.50 5.79 23.12
N THR A 157 -0.25 5.40 23.10
CA THR A 157 0.45 5.02 24.30
C THR A 157 1.09 6.31 24.81
N GLY A 158 0.60 6.82 25.92
CA GLY A 158 1.11 8.04 26.53
C GLY A 158 2.55 7.85 26.94
N TYR A 159 3.47 8.40 26.15
CA TYR A 159 4.77 8.78 26.63
C TYR A 159 4.78 10.29 26.78
N PRO A 160 5.09 10.79 27.97
CA PRO A 160 5.23 12.22 28.17
C PRO A 160 6.40 12.71 27.31
N HIS A 161 6.15 13.79 26.57
CA HIS A 161 7.20 14.55 25.93
C HIS A 161 8.23 14.95 26.99
N SER A 162 9.38 14.32 27.03
CA SER A 162 10.54 14.87 27.69
C SER A 162 11.02 16.03 26.83
N GLN A 163 10.72 17.24 27.26
CA GLN A 163 11.38 18.44 26.77
C GLN A 163 12.85 18.35 27.17
N GLY A 164 13.67 17.84 26.27
CA GLY A 164 15.12 17.97 26.36
C GLY A 164 15.50 19.39 26.01
N SER A 165 15.72 20.21 27.04
CA SER A 165 16.35 21.51 26.89
C SER A 165 17.76 21.32 26.33
N PHE A 166 18.00 21.80 25.14
CA PHE A 166 19.35 22.02 24.61
C PHE A 166 19.97 23.19 25.43
N ARG A 167 20.86 22.84 26.37
CA ARG A 167 21.82 23.81 26.90
C ARG A 167 22.97 23.91 25.90
N SER A 168 23.10 25.09 25.31
CA SER A 168 24.32 25.50 24.64
C SER A 168 25.44 25.62 25.69
N SER A 169 26.51 24.87 25.53
CA SER A 169 27.78 25.15 26.19
C SER A 169 28.79 25.56 25.12
N SER A 170 29.10 26.84 25.15
CA SER A 170 30.28 27.44 24.53
C SER A 170 31.53 26.95 25.29
N TYR A 171 32.47 26.38 24.53
CA TYR A 171 33.92 26.60 24.67
C TYR A 171 34.60 26.16 23.39
#